data_4f094ddd62e3f85d8f16eb031b3dbd3a
#
_entry.id   4f094ddd62e3f85d8f16eb031b3dbd3a
#
_cell.length_a   1.000
_cell.length_b   1.000
_cell.length_c   1.000
_cell.angle_alpha   90.00
_cell.angle_beta   90.00
_cell.angle_gamma   90.00
#
_symmetry.space_group_name_H-M   'P 1'
#
loop_
_entity.id
_entity.type
_entity.pdbx_description
1 polymer ?
#
loop_
_entity_poly.entity_id
_entity_poly.type
_entity_poly.pdbx_seq_one_letter_code
_entity_poly.pdbx_strand_id
1 'polypeptide(L)'
;MRPDWLKSLSPEMPVLIAGPTASGKSALALEIASDQGGVIVNADALQVFANWRVLTARPGRDEQSLAPHRLYGHVPGDAPYSVGHWLRDLAPVLSGGARVILVGGTGLYFSALTEGLADIPPTPDSVRSQADARMAAEGATALLAELDPETAERIDKANPVRVQRAWEVWRSTGRGLAAWQDDTPAPVLPLTAAHPILIEADRDWLARRIERRFDAMIANGAVEEARGNLAGWNPAHPSAKAIGAAELIDHLQGNRNLKDAVEAGKTATRQYAKRQRTWFRSKMRAWRSILLP
;
A
#
# COMPACT_ATOMS: atom_id res chain seq x y z
N MET A 1 18.73 20.84 -13.88
CA MET A 1 17.70 21.91 -13.93
C MET A 1 16.43 21.33 -13.37
N ARG A 2 15.84 21.94 -12.34
CA ARG A 2 14.57 21.46 -11.74
C ARG A 2 13.45 21.65 -12.76
N PRO A 3 12.51 20.68 -12.89
CA PRO A 3 11.37 20.84 -13.76
C PRO A 3 10.50 22.04 -13.34
N ASP A 4 10.09 22.86 -14.28
CA ASP A 4 9.31 24.09 -13.98
C ASP A 4 7.98 23.81 -13.26
N TRP A 5 7.41 22.62 -13.44
CA TRP A 5 6.18 22.23 -12.76
C TRP A 5 6.35 22.10 -11.21
N LEU A 6 7.55 21.81 -10.71
CA LEU A 6 7.81 21.80 -9.25
C LEU A 6 7.63 23.20 -8.65
N LYS A 7 8.00 24.23 -9.38
CA LYS A 7 7.83 25.62 -8.95
C LYS A 7 6.37 26.07 -8.93
N SER A 8 5.49 25.39 -9.66
CA SER A 8 4.07 25.69 -9.72
C SER A 8 3.25 25.05 -8.58
N LEU A 9 3.86 24.26 -7.72
CA LEU A 9 3.18 23.69 -6.56
C LEU A 9 2.98 24.77 -5.49
N SER A 10 1.71 25.04 -5.10
CA SER A 10 1.43 25.91 -3.96
C SER A 10 2.04 25.31 -2.68
N PRO A 11 2.80 26.08 -1.89
CA PRO A 11 3.39 25.59 -0.65
C PRO A 11 2.35 25.29 0.43
N GLU A 12 1.13 25.79 0.29
CA GLU A 12 0.05 25.61 1.26
C GLU A 12 -0.76 24.32 1.02
N MET A 13 -0.77 23.83 -0.22
CA MET A 13 -1.57 22.66 -0.58
C MET A 13 -0.81 21.37 -0.33
N PRO A 14 -1.47 20.32 0.19
CA PRO A 14 -0.90 18.99 0.27
C PRO A 14 -0.44 18.45 -1.10
N VAL A 15 0.62 17.65 -1.10
CA VAL A 15 1.10 16.96 -2.30
C VAL A 15 0.84 15.46 -2.14
N LEU A 16 0.24 14.86 -3.14
CA LEU A 16 -0.01 13.40 -3.19
C LEU A 16 0.88 12.79 -4.26
N ILE A 17 1.80 11.91 -3.88
CA ILE A 17 2.75 11.28 -4.81
C ILE A 17 2.49 9.77 -4.85
N ALA A 18 1.79 9.33 -5.87
CA ALA A 18 1.57 7.92 -6.16
C ALA A 18 2.54 7.42 -7.24
N GLY A 19 2.85 6.14 -7.21
CA GLY A 19 3.65 5.51 -8.25
C GLY A 19 4.06 4.09 -7.88
N PRO A 20 4.48 3.27 -8.86
CA PRO A 20 4.91 1.91 -8.59
C PRO A 20 6.16 1.87 -7.72
N THR A 21 6.42 0.71 -7.12
CA THR A 21 7.67 0.52 -6.37
C THR A 21 8.88 0.77 -7.29
N ALA A 22 9.96 1.30 -6.75
CA ALA A 22 11.18 1.70 -7.47
C ALA A 22 11.03 2.85 -8.50
N SER A 23 9.89 3.54 -8.58
CA SER A 23 9.68 4.64 -9.52
C SER A 23 10.40 5.95 -9.18
N GLY A 24 10.94 6.10 -7.96
CA GLY A 24 11.60 7.35 -7.53
C GLY A 24 10.71 8.29 -6.71
N LYS A 25 9.49 7.89 -6.36
CA LYS A 25 8.54 8.73 -5.61
C LYS A 25 9.08 9.29 -4.28
N SER A 26 9.86 8.51 -3.53
CA SER A 26 10.44 8.95 -2.24
C SER A 26 11.50 10.05 -2.44
N ALA A 27 12.32 9.93 -3.49
CA ALA A 27 13.30 10.97 -3.84
C ALA A 27 12.60 12.28 -4.22
N LEU A 28 11.51 12.21 -5.01
CA LEU A 28 10.71 13.38 -5.34
C LEU A 28 10.07 14.02 -4.09
N ALA A 29 9.55 13.20 -3.17
CA ALA A 29 8.98 13.70 -1.91
C ALA A 29 10.04 14.43 -1.07
N LEU A 30 11.24 13.89 -0.96
CA LEU A 30 12.37 14.52 -0.28
C LEU A 30 12.80 15.82 -0.96
N GLU A 31 12.86 15.85 -2.29
CA GLU A 31 13.18 17.07 -3.04
C GLU A 31 12.17 18.18 -2.75
N ILE A 32 10.87 17.87 -2.78
CA ILE A 32 9.82 18.85 -2.46
C ILE A 32 9.91 19.31 -1.01
N ALA A 33 10.09 18.38 -0.07
CA ALA A 33 10.19 18.71 1.35
C ALA A 33 11.42 19.57 1.67
N SER A 34 12.56 19.28 1.04
CA SER A 34 13.80 20.04 1.22
C SER A 34 13.74 21.45 0.61
N ASP A 35 12.97 21.62 -0.48
CA ASP A 35 12.86 22.90 -1.20
C ASP A 35 11.78 23.82 -0.63
N GLN A 36 10.65 23.26 -0.26
CA GLN A 36 9.42 24.00 0.06
C GLN A 36 8.89 23.70 1.47
N GLY A 37 9.60 22.87 2.23
CA GLY A 37 9.14 22.40 3.54
C GLY A 37 8.03 21.34 3.45
N GLY A 38 7.63 20.88 4.62
CA GLY A 38 6.53 19.93 4.77
C GLY A 38 6.92 18.66 5.50
N VAL A 39 5.92 17.83 5.78
CA VAL A 39 6.05 16.53 6.45
C VAL A 39 5.77 15.43 5.45
N ILE A 40 6.70 14.52 5.27
CA ILE A 40 6.52 13.34 4.41
C ILE A 40 5.72 12.29 5.16
N VAL A 41 4.61 11.83 4.57
CA VAL A 41 3.69 10.89 5.19
C VAL A 41 3.56 9.64 4.34
N ASN A 42 3.68 8.50 4.99
CA ASN A 42 3.58 7.21 4.33
C ASN A 42 2.16 6.91 3.82
N ALA A 43 2.06 6.53 2.55
CA ALA A 43 0.87 5.97 1.92
C ALA A 43 1.15 4.58 1.29
N ASP A 44 1.96 3.76 1.97
CA ASP A 44 2.25 2.38 1.59
C ASP A 44 1.89 1.44 2.74
N ALA A 45 1.02 0.46 2.46
CA ALA A 45 0.46 -0.46 3.46
C ALA A 45 1.48 -1.42 4.08
N LEU A 46 2.65 -1.59 3.47
CA LEU A 46 3.71 -2.46 4.01
C LEU A 46 4.74 -1.67 4.83
N GLN A 47 4.90 -0.39 4.55
CA GLN A 47 5.84 0.47 5.26
C GLN A 47 5.32 0.94 6.63
N VAL A 48 4.08 0.66 6.98
CA VAL A 48 3.51 0.94 8.31
C VAL A 48 4.08 0.04 9.40
N PHE A 49 4.50 -1.18 9.05
CA PHE A 49 4.94 -2.18 10.02
C PHE A 49 6.37 -1.95 10.51
N ALA A 50 6.58 -2.17 11.81
CA ALA A 50 7.84 -1.89 12.50
C ALA A 50 8.98 -2.84 12.12
N ASN A 51 8.65 -4.12 11.90
CA ASN A 51 9.60 -5.22 11.77
C ASN A 51 10.30 -5.37 10.41
N TRP A 52 9.86 -4.68 9.36
CA TRP A 52 10.46 -4.72 8.03
C TRP A 52 10.86 -3.31 7.58
N ARG A 53 12.12 -2.95 7.71
CA ARG A 53 12.65 -1.64 7.31
C ARG A 53 13.40 -1.70 6.00
N VAL A 54 14.39 -2.61 5.90
CA VAL A 54 15.25 -2.75 4.71
C VAL A 54 14.42 -3.30 3.56
N LEU A 55 13.70 -4.40 3.81
CA LEU A 55 12.94 -5.11 2.79
C LEU A 55 11.75 -4.31 2.24
N THR A 56 11.16 -3.45 3.04
CA THR A 56 10.11 -2.53 2.59
C THR A 56 10.66 -1.19 2.08
N ALA A 57 11.97 -0.98 2.18
CA ALA A 57 12.65 0.28 1.85
C ALA A 57 12.02 1.49 2.54
N ARG A 58 11.79 1.40 3.85
CA ARG A 58 11.42 2.56 4.65
C ARG A 58 12.57 3.57 4.68
N PRO A 59 12.28 4.87 4.86
CA PRO A 59 13.29 5.91 4.93
C PRO A 59 14.40 5.59 5.93
N GLY A 60 15.64 5.81 5.51
CA GLY A 60 16.82 5.71 6.33
C GLY A 60 16.99 6.89 7.29
N ARG A 61 17.98 6.82 8.19
CA ARG A 61 18.28 7.92 9.11
C ARG A 61 18.65 9.21 8.37
N ASP A 62 19.41 9.08 7.28
CA ASP A 62 19.83 10.21 6.45
C ASP A 62 18.64 10.91 5.80
N GLU A 63 17.68 10.13 5.24
CA GLU A 63 16.46 10.67 4.65
C GLU A 63 15.57 11.33 5.71
N GLN A 64 15.48 10.73 6.91
CA GLN A 64 14.74 11.28 8.03
C GLN A 64 15.35 12.54 8.63
N SER A 65 16.65 12.75 8.46
CA SER A 65 17.33 13.99 8.88
C SER A 65 17.04 15.16 7.94
N LEU A 66 16.69 14.89 6.68
CA LEU A 66 16.40 15.92 5.68
C LEU A 66 14.98 16.48 5.78
N ALA A 67 14.03 15.68 6.22
CA ALA A 67 12.63 16.09 6.39
C ALA A 67 11.93 15.23 7.46
N PRO A 68 10.92 15.77 8.17
CA PRO A 68 10.11 14.98 9.08
C PRO A 68 9.33 13.89 8.32
N HIS A 69 9.33 12.66 8.85
CA HIS A 69 8.60 11.52 8.30
C HIS A 69 7.55 11.01 9.30
N ARG A 70 6.36 10.65 8.84
CA ARG A 70 5.26 10.15 9.67
C ARG A 70 4.63 8.90 9.08
N LEU A 71 4.04 8.07 9.92
CA LEU A 71 3.33 6.83 9.60
C LEU A 71 4.22 5.75 8.95
N TYR A 72 5.49 5.75 9.28
CA TYR A 72 6.44 4.70 8.91
C TYR A 72 6.79 3.84 10.13
N GLY A 73 6.62 2.52 10.03
CA GLY A 73 7.07 1.57 11.05
C GLY A 73 6.48 1.79 12.45
N HIS A 74 5.25 2.28 12.54
CA HIS A 74 4.57 2.60 13.79
C HIS A 74 3.62 1.50 14.25
N VAL A 75 3.41 0.47 13.42
CA VAL A 75 2.49 -0.64 13.69
C VAL A 75 3.29 -1.91 13.98
N PRO A 76 2.99 -2.67 15.06
CA PRO A 76 3.55 -4.00 15.27
C PRO A 76 3.27 -4.95 14.08
N GLY A 77 4.19 -5.86 13.78
CA GLY A 77 4.11 -6.72 12.59
C GLY A 77 2.92 -7.68 12.57
N ASP A 78 2.42 -8.05 13.71
CA ASP A 78 1.27 -8.95 13.94
C ASP A 78 -0.06 -8.20 14.09
N ALA A 79 -0.02 -6.88 14.30
CA ALA A 79 -1.23 -6.10 14.53
C ALA A 79 -2.03 -5.90 13.23
N PRO A 80 -3.35 -6.09 13.25
CA PRO A 80 -4.21 -5.79 12.12
C PRO A 80 -4.21 -4.29 11.81
N TYR A 81 -3.99 -3.96 10.53
CA TYR A 81 -3.99 -2.58 10.07
C TYR A 81 -4.70 -2.45 8.73
N SER A 82 -5.66 -1.56 8.66
CA SER A 82 -6.51 -1.34 7.49
C SER A 82 -6.40 0.10 6.97
N VAL A 83 -6.98 0.35 5.80
CA VAL A 83 -7.10 1.71 5.27
C VAL A 83 -7.85 2.65 6.21
N GLY A 84 -8.85 2.15 6.94
CA GLY A 84 -9.56 2.94 7.97
C GLY A 84 -8.68 3.29 9.16
N HIS A 85 -7.78 2.40 9.59
CA HIS A 85 -6.76 2.71 10.60
C HIS A 85 -5.82 3.81 10.09
N TRP A 86 -5.34 3.66 8.85
CA TRP A 86 -4.45 4.65 8.24
C TRP A 86 -5.09 6.05 8.13
N LEU A 87 -6.37 6.14 7.75
CA LEU A 87 -7.08 7.43 7.71
C LEU A 87 -7.20 8.08 9.10
N ARG A 88 -7.45 7.28 10.14
CA ARG A 88 -7.49 7.77 11.52
C ARG A 88 -6.13 8.29 12.00
N ASP A 89 -5.05 7.56 11.69
CA ASP A 89 -3.69 7.96 12.04
C ASP A 89 -3.22 9.19 11.24
N LEU A 90 -3.74 9.36 10.02
CA LEU A 90 -3.44 10.50 9.16
C LEU A 90 -4.15 11.79 9.63
N ALA A 91 -5.35 11.70 10.19
CA ALA A 91 -6.17 12.84 10.54
C ALA A 91 -5.44 13.88 11.43
N PRO A 92 -4.75 13.51 12.53
CA PRO A 92 -4.00 14.49 13.34
C PRO A 92 -2.81 15.10 12.59
N VAL A 93 -2.24 14.40 11.60
CA VAL A 93 -1.14 14.94 10.79
C VAL A 93 -1.66 16.00 9.82
N LEU A 94 -2.84 15.78 9.22
CA LEU A 94 -3.49 16.77 8.36
C LEU A 94 -3.93 18.02 9.14
N SER A 95 -4.35 17.85 10.39
CA SER A 95 -4.77 18.95 11.25
C SER A 95 -3.60 19.72 11.88
N GLY A 96 -2.37 19.22 11.78
CA GLY A 96 -1.19 19.77 12.47
C GLY A 96 -0.61 21.05 11.88
N GLY A 97 -1.23 21.63 10.84
CA GLY A 97 -0.84 22.92 10.25
C GLY A 97 0.40 22.87 9.35
N ALA A 98 1.18 21.79 9.37
CA ALA A 98 2.29 21.62 8.45
C ALA A 98 1.80 21.09 7.10
N ARG A 99 2.39 21.56 6.00
CA ARG A 99 2.14 21.01 4.67
C ARG A 99 2.44 19.50 4.65
N VAL A 100 1.52 18.69 4.15
CA VAL A 100 1.64 17.25 4.07
C VAL A 100 2.06 16.81 2.66
N ILE A 101 3.07 15.93 2.56
CA ILE A 101 3.52 15.30 1.32
C ILE A 101 3.29 13.80 1.49
N LEU A 102 2.14 13.31 1.01
CA LEU A 102 1.81 11.89 1.06
C LEU A 102 2.51 11.14 -0.08
N VAL A 103 3.24 10.09 0.27
CA VAL A 103 4.01 9.31 -0.71
C VAL A 103 3.79 7.82 -0.52
N GLY A 104 3.40 7.09 -1.58
CA GLY A 104 3.22 5.66 -1.46
C GLY A 104 2.83 4.93 -2.74
N GLY A 105 2.72 3.62 -2.60
CA GLY A 105 2.36 2.70 -3.67
C GLY A 105 0.99 2.06 -3.49
N THR A 106 0.29 2.34 -2.39
CA THR A 106 -1.01 1.74 -2.08
C THR A 106 -2.14 2.63 -2.60
N GLY A 107 -2.61 2.34 -3.81
CA GLY A 107 -3.65 3.14 -4.45
C GLY A 107 -4.92 3.27 -3.62
N LEU A 108 -5.31 2.22 -2.90
CA LEU A 108 -6.50 2.24 -2.02
C LEU A 108 -6.41 3.33 -0.94
N TYR A 109 -5.21 3.63 -0.41
CA TYR A 109 -5.03 4.69 0.57
C TYR A 109 -5.36 6.06 -0.03
N PHE A 110 -4.89 6.31 -1.24
CA PHE A 110 -5.19 7.55 -1.95
C PHE A 110 -6.68 7.66 -2.33
N SER A 111 -7.30 6.58 -2.85
CA SER A 111 -8.75 6.60 -3.12
C SER A 111 -9.57 6.85 -1.87
N ALA A 112 -9.26 6.16 -0.77
CA ALA A 112 -9.97 6.37 0.49
C ALA A 112 -9.84 7.81 1.01
N LEU A 113 -8.68 8.42 0.81
CA LEU A 113 -8.42 9.80 1.20
C LEU A 113 -9.19 10.81 0.33
N THR A 114 -9.22 10.59 -1.01
CA THR A 114 -9.67 11.60 -1.99
C THR A 114 -11.07 11.36 -2.55
N GLU A 115 -11.60 10.15 -2.38
CA GLU A 115 -12.93 9.74 -2.85
C GLU A 115 -13.86 9.35 -1.67
N GLY A 116 -13.29 9.12 -0.48
CA GLY A 116 -14.00 8.64 0.71
C GLY A 116 -13.82 7.14 0.95
N LEU A 117 -14.25 6.70 2.11
CA LEU A 117 -14.27 5.30 2.53
C LEU A 117 -15.59 5.00 3.22
N ALA A 118 -16.31 3.99 2.76
CA ALA A 118 -17.54 3.54 3.38
C ALA A 118 -17.27 3.10 4.84
N ASP A 119 -18.10 3.57 5.77
CA ASP A 119 -17.97 3.29 7.21
C ASP A 119 -18.59 1.94 7.58
N ILE A 120 -18.00 0.88 7.03
CA ILE A 120 -18.45 -0.49 7.25
C ILE A 120 -17.94 -0.97 8.62
N PRO A 121 -18.83 -1.48 9.51
CA PRO A 121 -18.40 -2.03 10.80
C PRO A 121 -17.35 -3.13 10.66
N PRO A 122 -16.49 -3.32 11.67
CA PRO A 122 -15.51 -4.41 11.68
C PRO A 122 -16.20 -5.76 11.53
N THR A 123 -15.66 -6.62 10.67
CA THR A 123 -16.13 -8.00 10.53
C THR A 123 -15.75 -8.78 11.78
N PRO A 124 -16.69 -9.41 12.49
CA PRO A 124 -16.38 -10.30 13.62
C PRO A 124 -15.47 -11.45 13.19
N ASP A 125 -14.56 -11.86 14.06
CA ASP A 125 -13.61 -12.94 13.78
C ASP A 125 -14.31 -14.27 13.49
N SER A 126 -15.46 -14.54 14.09
CA SER A 126 -16.28 -15.71 13.80
C SER A 126 -16.80 -15.72 12.35
N VAL A 127 -17.23 -14.55 11.83
CA VAL A 127 -17.68 -14.42 10.44
C VAL A 127 -16.50 -14.59 9.48
N ARG A 128 -15.33 -14.03 9.82
CA ARG A 128 -14.12 -14.19 9.01
C ARG A 128 -13.67 -15.64 8.95
N SER A 129 -13.60 -16.32 10.10
CA SER A 129 -13.24 -17.75 10.16
C SER A 129 -14.22 -18.61 9.37
N GLN A 130 -15.52 -18.29 9.42
CA GLN A 130 -16.52 -18.98 8.62
C GLN A 130 -16.30 -18.73 7.11
N ALA A 131 -15.99 -17.49 6.71
CA ALA A 131 -15.69 -17.16 5.33
C ALA A 131 -14.46 -17.92 4.81
N ASP A 132 -13.38 -17.97 5.60
CA ASP A 132 -12.13 -18.68 5.25
C ASP A 132 -12.40 -20.19 5.09
N ALA A 133 -13.12 -20.81 6.01
CA ALA A 133 -13.49 -22.23 5.94
C ALA A 133 -14.34 -22.54 4.70
N ARG A 134 -15.32 -21.69 4.40
CA ARG A 134 -16.18 -21.87 3.23
C ARG A 134 -15.45 -21.62 1.91
N MET A 135 -14.57 -20.61 1.86
CA MET A 135 -13.71 -20.39 0.71
C MET A 135 -12.82 -21.59 0.39
N ALA A 136 -12.28 -22.24 1.44
CA ALA A 136 -11.45 -23.43 1.28
C ALA A 136 -12.26 -24.66 0.82
N ALA A 137 -13.47 -24.85 1.34
CA ALA A 137 -14.31 -26.02 1.07
C ALA A 137 -15.17 -25.90 -0.21
N GLU A 138 -15.74 -24.72 -0.48
CA GLU A 138 -16.78 -24.51 -1.48
C GLU A 138 -16.35 -23.53 -2.60
N GLY A 139 -15.31 -22.73 -2.36
CA GLY A 139 -14.82 -21.72 -3.29
C GLY A 139 -15.68 -20.45 -3.34
N ALA A 140 -15.21 -19.47 -4.13
CA ALA A 140 -15.85 -18.16 -4.22
C ALA A 140 -17.27 -18.18 -4.82
N THR A 141 -17.59 -19.16 -5.66
CA THR A 141 -18.89 -19.26 -6.32
C THR A 141 -20.03 -19.48 -5.32
N ALA A 142 -19.78 -20.27 -4.28
CA ALA A 142 -20.78 -20.51 -3.23
C ALA A 142 -21.09 -19.24 -2.43
N LEU A 143 -20.04 -18.49 -2.06
CA LEU A 143 -20.21 -17.22 -1.36
C LEU A 143 -20.90 -16.17 -2.23
N LEU A 144 -20.56 -16.13 -3.53
CA LEU A 144 -21.16 -15.20 -4.49
C LEU A 144 -22.69 -15.43 -4.63
N ALA A 145 -23.14 -16.68 -4.58
CA ALA A 145 -24.57 -17.03 -4.70
C ALA A 145 -25.42 -16.53 -3.51
N GLU A 146 -24.80 -16.22 -2.38
CA GLU A 146 -25.47 -15.71 -1.18
C GLU A 146 -25.46 -14.18 -1.06
N LEU A 147 -24.80 -13.48 -1.97
CA LEU A 147 -24.78 -12.01 -1.95
C LEU A 147 -26.15 -11.44 -2.38
N ASP A 148 -26.43 -10.24 -1.91
CA ASP A 148 -27.55 -9.47 -2.44
C ASP A 148 -27.34 -9.19 -3.95
N PRO A 149 -28.43 -9.07 -4.73
CA PRO A 149 -28.35 -8.95 -6.19
C PRO A 149 -27.50 -7.76 -6.65
N GLU A 150 -27.62 -6.62 -5.99
CA GLU A 150 -26.90 -5.40 -6.38
C GLU A 150 -25.38 -5.54 -6.17
N THR A 151 -24.96 -6.06 -5.02
CA THR A 151 -23.55 -6.36 -4.77
C THR A 151 -23.04 -7.42 -5.75
N ALA A 152 -23.82 -8.48 -6.00
CA ALA A 152 -23.43 -9.54 -6.94
C ALA A 152 -23.27 -9.04 -8.39
N GLU A 153 -24.02 -8.01 -8.80
CA GLU A 153 -23.87 -7.39 -10.12
C GLU A 153 -22.61 -6.52 -10.22
N ARG A 154 -22.34 -5.73 -9.19
CA ARG A 154 -21.28 -4.69 -9.19
C ARG A 154 -19.90 -5.23 -8.87
N ILE A 155 -19.80 -6.39 -8.21
CA ILE A 155 -18.53 -6.93 -7.74
C ILE A 155 -17.72 -7.58 -8.86
N ASP A 156 -16.39 -7.50 -8.75
CA ASP A 156 -15.48 -8.29 -9.59
C ASP A 156 -15.54 -9.77 -9.18
N LYS A 157 -16.40 -10.52 -9.86
CA LYS A 157 -16.67 -11.94 -9.60
C LYS A 157 -15.47 -12.85 -9.80
N ALA A 158 -14.48 -12.41 -10.61
CA ALA A 158 -13.24 -13.14 -10.83
C ALA A 158 -12.22 -12.98 -9.70
N ASN A 159 -12.51 -12.11 -8.73
CA ASN A 159 -11.61 -11.85 -7.60
C ASN A 159 -12.17 -12.48 -6.30
N PRO A 160 -11.68 -13.67 -5.90
CA PRO A 160 -12.21 -14.41 -4.75
C PRO A 160 -12.09 -13.60 -3.43
N VAL A 161 -11.05 -12.78 -3.28
CA VAL A 161 -10.88 -11.96 -2.07
C VAL A 161 -11.97 -10.89 -1.98
N ARG A 162 -12.40 -10.31 -3.11
CA ARG A 162 -13.49 -9.35 -3.13
C ARG A 162 -14.84 -10.01 -2.85
N VAL A 163 -15.06 -11.19 -3.41
CA VAL A 163 -16.28 -11.98 -3.16
C VAL A 163 -16.37 -12.33 -1.68
N GLN A 164 -15.29 -12.85 -1.09
CA GLN A 164 -15.23 -13.16 0.34
C GLN A 164 -15.52 -11.91 1.18
N ARG A 165 -14.88 -10.78 0.88
CA ARG A 165 -15.11 -9.52 1.62
C ARG A 165 -16.56 -9.06 1.52
N ALA A 166 -17.20 -9.15 0.36
CA ALA A 166 -18.61 -8.79 0.20
C ALA A 166 -19.52 -9.70 1.03
N TRP A 167 -19.24 -11.01 1.04
CA TRP A 167 -19.97 -11.97 1.85
C TRP A 167 -19.80 -11.70 3.36
N GLU A 168 -18.58 -11.41 3.82
CA GLU A 168 -18.31 -11.03 5.21
C GLU A 168 -19.13 -9.80 5.62
N VAL A 169 -19.18 -8.77 4.77
CA VAL A 169 -19.95 -7.55 5.02
C VAL A 169 -21.45 -7.87 5.09
N TRP A 170 -21.97 -8.57 4.11
CA TRP A 170 -23.38 -8.99 4.08
C TRP A 170 -23.73 -9.81 5.32
N ARG A 171 -22.91 -10.80 5.66
CA ARG A 171 -23.16 -11.71 6.79
C ARG A 171 -23.08 -11.02 8.15
N SER A 172 -22.18 -10.05 8.29
CA SER A 172 -21.98 -9.34 9.56
C SER A 172 -22.93 -8.18 9.80
N THR A 173 -23.47 -7.56 8.72
CA THR A 173 -24.25 -6.32 8.83
C THR A 173 -25.69 -6.45 8.34
N GLY A 174 -26.02 -7.50 7.59
CA GLY A 174 -27.32 -7.64 6.91
C GLY A 174 -27.51 -6.64 5.76
N ARG A 175 -26.46 -5.88 5.39
CA ARG A 175 -26.49 -4.86 4.34
C ARG A 175 -25.41 -5.14 3.29
N GLY A 176 -25.78 -5.08 2.00
CA GLY A 176 -24.88 -5.34 0.89
C GLY A 176 -23.72 -4.35 0.79
N LEU A 177 -22.59 -4.84 0.28
CA LEU A 177 -21.40 -4.00 0.09
C LEU A 177 -21.66 -2.82 -0.86
N ALA A 178 -22.48 -3.02 -1.90
CA ALA A 178 -22.88 -1.97 -2.84
C ALA A 178 -23.59 -0.82 -2.12
N ALA A 179 -24.58 -1.12 -1.28
CA ALA A 179 -25.32 -0.13 -0.52
C ALA A 179 -24.43 0.65 0.47
N TRP A 180 -23.44 -0.02 1.08
CA TRP A 180 -22.45 0.68 1.91
C TRP A 180 -21.56 1.63 1.08
N GLN A 181 -21.19 1.23 -0.14
CA GLN A 181 -20.38 2.07 -1.04
C GLN A 181 -21.15 3.30 -1.55
N ASP A 182 -22.46 3.18 -1.74
CA ASP A 182 -23.32 4.28 -2.18
C ASP A 182 -23.47 5.36 -1.06
N ASP A 183 -23.39 4.94 0.20
CA ASP A 183 -23.40 5.84 1.36
C ASP A 183 -21.98 6.25 1.82
N THR A 184 -20.99 6.19 0.92
CA THR A 184 -19.63 6.62 1.25
C THR A 184 -19.62 8.11 1.61
N PRO A 185 -19.11 8.48 2.81
CA PRO A 185 -19.04 9.88 3.23
C PRO A 185 -18.09 10.70 2.35
N ALA A 186 -18.22 12.01 2.43
CA ALA A 186 -17.32 12.94 1.74
C ALA A 186 -15.84 12.64 2.08
N PRO A 187 -14.92 12.78 1.11
CA PRO A 187 -13.50 12.51 1.31
C PRO A 187 -12.87 13.45 2.35
N VAL A 188 -11.88 12.93 3.08
CA VAL A 188 -11.12 13.71 4.07
C VAL A 188 -10.29 14.81 3.39
N LEU A 189 -9.76 14.53 2.20
CA LEU A 189 -9.01 15.48 1.39
C LEU A 189 -9.46 15.36 -0.07
N PRO A 190 -10.42 16.17 -0.54
CA PRO A 190 -10.84 16.17 -1.93
C PRO A 190 -9.65 16.36 -2.88
N LEU A 191 -9.65 15.69 -4.02
CA LEU A 191 -8.55 15.74 -4.99
C LEU A 191 -8.24 17.17 -5.46
N THR A 192 -9.26 18.03 -5.53
CA THR A 192 -9.15 19.46 -5.88
C THR A 192 -8.44 20.31 -4.83
N ALA A 193 -8.32 19.81 -3.60
CA ALA A 193 -7.63 20.49 -2.50
C ALA A 193 -6.18 20.01 -2.32
N ALA A 194 -5.60 19.30 -3.29
CA ALA A 194 -4.25 18.78 -3.25
C ALA A 194 -3.56 18.88 -4.63
N HIS A 195 -2.25 18.67 -4.65
CA HIS A 195 -1.47 18.46 -5.87
C HIS A 195 -1.27 16.96 -6.12
N PRO A 196 -2.15 16.31 -6.91
CA PRO A 196 -2.05 14.88 -7.18
C PRO A 196 -1.03 14.61 -8.29
N ILE A 197 0.00 13.84 -7.97
CA ILE A 197 1.10 13.48 -8.87
C ILE A 197 1.17 11.96 -8.98
N LEU A 198 1.08 11.45 -10.20
CA LEU A 198 1.30 10.05 -10.53
C LEU A 198 2.65 9.90 -11.25
N ILE A 199 3.57 9.17 -10.64
CA ILE A 199 4.82 8.83 -11.32
C ILE A 199 4.59 7.63 -12.21
N GLU A 200 4.76 7.84 -13.50
CA GLU A 200 4.81 6.80 -14.51
C GLU A 200 6.27 6.41 -14.78
N ALA A 201 6.49 5.17 -15.17
CA ALA A 201 7.81 4.68 -15.51
C ALA A 201 7.71 3.67 -16.66
N ASP A 202 8.71 3.69 -17.54
CA ASP A 202 8.88 2.66 -18.56
C ASP A 202 9.01 1.29 -17.91
N ARG A 203 8.50 0.25 -18.56
CA ARG A 203 8.45 -1.10 -18.00
C ARG A 203 9.84 -1.69 -17.78
N ASP A 204 10.70 -1.55 -18.78
CA ASP A 204 12.01 -2.20 -18.75
C ASP A 204 12.99 -1.42 -17.87
N TRP A 205 12.87 -0.10 -17.87
CA TRP A 205 13.58 0.76 -16.94
C TRP A 205 13.21 0.42 -15.49
N LEU A 206 11.90 0.26 -15.20
CA LEU A 206 11.41 -0.08 -13.87
C LEU A 206 11.90 -1.47 -13.43
N ALA A 207 11.90 -2.46 -14.35
CA ALA A 207 12.41 -3.81 -14.07
C ALA A 207 13.87 -3.77 -13.65
N ARG A 208 14.73 -3.06 -14.39
CA ARG A 208 16.15 -2.89 -14.04
C ARG A 208 16.35 -2.19 -12.69
N ARG A 209 15.51 -1.22 -12.36
CA ARG A 209 15.57 -0.56 -11.04
C ARG A 209 15.13 -1.45 -9.90
N ILE A 210 14.10 -2.27 -10.12
CA ILE A 210 13.65 -3.27 -9.14
C ILE A 210 14.77 -4.25 -8.83
N GLU A 211 15.44 -4.80 -9.85
CA GLU A 211 16.55 -5.73 -9.68
C GLU A 211 17.67 -5.11 -8.85
N ARG A 212 18.20 -3.94 -9.29
CA ARG A 212 19.26 -3.23 -8.56
C ARG A 212 18.88 -2.89 -7.13
N ARG A 213 17.63 -2.49 -6.91
CA ARG A 213 17.13 -2.15 -5.57
C ARG A 213 17.06 -3.39 -4.68
N PHE A 214 16.61 -4.52 -5.20
CA PHE A 214 16.52 -5.76 -4.43
C PHE A 214 17.93 -6.27 -4.08
N ASP A 215 18.89 -6.22 -5.02
CA ASP A 215 20.29 -6.55 -4.74
C ASP A 215 20.90 -5.62 -3.67
N ALA A 216 20.58 -4.32 -3.74
CA ALA A 216 20.99 -3.38 -2.70
C ALA A 216 20.37 -3.67 -1.34
N MET A 217 19.11 -4.10 -1.27
CA MET A 217 18.48 -4.54 -0.01
C MET A 217 19.20 -5.74 0.60
N ILE A 218 19.58 -6.73 -0.21
CA ILE A 218 20.37 -7.88 0.25
C ILE A 218 21.72 -7.42 0.81
N ALA A 219 22.44 -6.56 0.07
CA ALA A 219 23.73 -6.02 0.50
C ALA A 219 23.62 -5.15 1.78
N ASN A 220 22.49 -4.52 2.01
CA ASN A 220 22.23 -3.64 3.16
C ASN A 220 21.51 -4.36 4.33
N GLY A 221 21.57 -5.69 4.39
CA GLY A 221 21.16 -6.46 5.57
C GLY A 221 19.70 -6.99 5.55
N ALA A 222 19.08 -7.15 4.37
CA ALA A 222 17.73 -7.74 4.31
C ALA A 222 17.68 -9.19 4.82
N VAL A 223 18.77 -9.96 4.68
CA VAL A 223 18.86 -11.33 5.21
C VAL A 223 18.94 -11.32 6.74
N GLU A 224 19.71 -10.39 7.31
CA GLU A 224 19.84 -10.20 8.76
C GLU A 224 18.51 -9.71 9.35
N GLU A 225 17.82 -8.80 8.67
CA GLU A 225 16.47 -8.37 9.05
C GLU A 225 15.49 -9.55 9.06
N ALA A 226 15.51 -10.40 8.02
CA ALA A 226 14.72 -11.62 7.98
C ALA A 226 15.09 -12.60 9.10
N ARG A 227 16.38 -12.74 9.44
CA ARG A 227 16.85 -13.56 10.56
C ARG A 227 16.30 -13.06 11.91
N GLY A 228 16.25 -11.75 12.09
CA GLY A 228 15.66 -11.13 13.28
C GLY A 228 14.14 -11.39 13.41
N ASN A 229 13.45 -11.60 12.27
CA ASN A 229 12.03 -11.91 12.24
C ASN A 229 11.70 -13.41 12.28
N LEU A 230 12.71 -14.30 12.16
CA LEU A 230 12.51 -15.75 12.01
C LEU A 230 11.80 -16.38 13.21
N ALA A 231 12.18 -16.02 14.43
CA ALA A 231 11.61 -16.60 15.65
C ALA A 231 10.11 -16.29 15.83
N GLY A 232 9.66 -15.11 15.38
CA GLY A 232 8.26 -14.67 15.42
C GLY A 232 7.54 -14.80 14.09
N TRP A 233 8.11 -15.52 13.12
CA TRP A 233 7.53 -15.63 11.78
C TRP A 233 6.19 -16.38 11.80
N ASN A 234 5.17 -15.70 11.29
CA ASN A 234 3.89 -16.31 11.00
C ASN A 234 3.38 -15.75 9.66
N PRO A 235 3.17 -16.59 8.63
CA PRO A 235 2.70 -16.13 7.32
C PRO A 235 1.30 -15.50 7.35
N ALA A 236 0.53 -15.71 8.41
CA ALA A 236 -0.78 -15.06 8.61
C ALA A 236 -0.68 -13.61 9.12
N HIS A 237 0.48 -13.19 9.64
CA HIS A 237 0.66 -11.82 10.10
C HIS A 237 0.56 -10.83 8.93
N PRO A 238 -0.06 -9.65 9.13
CA PRO A 238 -0.18 -8.65 8.08
C PRO A 238 1.18 -8.22 7.47
N SER A 239 2.22 -8.10 8.30
CA SER A 239 3.57 -7.74 7.88
C SER A 239 4.29 -8.82 7.07
N ALA A 240 3.84 -10.09 7.14
CA ALA A 240 4.40 -11.20 6.35
C ALA A 240 4.18 -11.01 4.84
N LYS A 241 3.28 -10.09 4.44
CA LYS A 241 3.06 -9.70 3.05
C LYS A 241 4.16 -8.79 2.48
N ALA A 242 5.17 -8.39 3.29
CA ALA A 242 6.34 -7.68 2.78
C ALA A 242 7.03 -8.52 1.71
N ILE A 243 7.22 -7.92 0.52
CA ILE A 243 7.70 -8.66 -0.65
C ILE A 243 9.15 -9.07 -0.44
N GLY A 244 9.44 -10.35 -0.59
CA GLY A 244 10.73 -10.95 -0.28
C GLY A 244 10.83 -11.54 1.13
N ALA A 245 9.88 -11.24 2.03
CA ALA A 245 9.91 -11.76 3.41
C ALA A 245 9.80 -13.29 3.44
N ALA A 246 8.77 -13.86 2.82
CA ALA A 246 8.58 -15.30 2.77
C ALA A 246 9.75 -16.01 2.10
N GLU A 247 10.27 -15.46 1.01
CA GLU A 247 11.38 -16.01 0.26
C GLU A 247 12.70 -16.05 1.06
N LEU A 248 12.98 -14.99 1.83
CA LEU A 248 14.16 -14.94 2.69
C LEU A 248 14.01 -15.82 3.93
N ILE A 249 12.81 -15.92 4.50
CA ILE A 249 12.52 -16.85 5.59
C ILE A 249 12.69 -18.30 5.12
N ASP A 250 12.17 -18.67 3.96
CA ASP A 250 12.38 -19.99 3.36
C ASP A 250 13.87 -20.34 3.20
N HIS A 251 14.67 -19.34 2.80
CA HIS A 251 16.11 -19.50 2.74
C HIS A 251 16.72 -19.79 4.12
N LEU A 252 16.35 -19.03 5.13
CA LEU A 252 16.86 -19.18 6.50
C LEU A 252 16.43 -20.51 7.16
N GLN A 253 15.31 -21.06 6.72
CA GLN A 253 14.82 -22.39 7.14
C GLN A 253 15.46 -23.56 6.37
N GLY A 254 16.31 -23.25 5.37
CA GLY A 254 16.99 -24.26 4.55
C GLY A 254 16.14 -24.84 3.41
N ASN A 255 14.93 -24.33 3.18
CA ASN A 255 14.03 -24.80 2.13
C ASN A 255 14.43 -24.29 0.73
N ARG A 256 15.27 -23.25 0.66
CA ARG A 256 15.70 -22.59 -0.57
C ARG A 256 17.10 -22.01 -0.43
N ASN A 257 17.91 -22.03 -1.48
CA ASN A 257 19.17 -21.30 -1.46
C ASN A 257 18.95 -19.79 -1.62
N LEU A 258 19.93 -18.98 -1.22
CA LEU A 258 19.81 -17.50 -1.23
C LEU A 258 19.58 -16.94 -2.64
N LYS A 259 20.26 -17.49 -3.65
CA LYS A 259 20.13 -17.03 -5.04
C LYS A 259 18.69 -17.16 -5.52
N ASP A 260 18.07 -18.31 -5.28
CA ASP A 260 16.69 -18.57 -5.70
C ASP A 260 15.68 -17.74 -4.89
N ALA A 261 15.95 -17.47 -3.61
CA ALA A 261 15.14 -16.56 -2.79
C ALA A 261 15.17 -15.13 -3.34
N VAL A 262 16.35 -14.64 -3.70
CA VAL A 262 16.54 -13.31 -4.30
C VAL A 262 15.80 -13.19 -5.64
N GLU A 263 15.93 -14.15 -6.54
CA GLU A 263 15.24 -14.12 -7.83
C GLU A 263 13.72 -14.23 -7.70
N ALA A 264 13.23 -15.00 -6.74
CA ALA A 264 11.81 -15.06 -6.42
C ALA A 264 11.30 -13.72 -5.88
N GLY A 265 12.03 -13.07 -4.96
CA GLY A 265 11.70 -11.75 -4.43
C GLY A 265 11.69 -10.66 -5.51
N LYS A 266 12.67 -10.65 -6.43
CA LYS A 266 12.69 -9.76 -7.60
C LYS A 266 11.46 -9.98 -8.48
N THR A 267 11.10 -11.24 -8.73
CA THR A 267 9.92 -11.61 -9.52
C THR A 267 8.63 -11.15 -8.87
N ALA A 268 8.46 -11.40 -7.57
CA ALA A 268 7.30 -10.94 -6.80
C ALA A 268 7.19 -9.40 -6.82
N THR A 269 8.32 -8.69 -6.74
CA THR A 269 8.37 -7.22 -6.83
C THR A 269 7.94 -6.71 -8.21
N ARG A 270 8.38 -7.35 -9.31
CA ARG A 270 7.93 -7.01 -10.67
C ARG A 270 6.44 -7.23 -10.86
N GLN A 271 5.89 -8.32 -10.31
CA GLN A 271 4.45 -8.60 -10.33
C GLN A 271 3.66 -7.55 -9.52
N TYR A 272 4.17 -7.16 -8.37
CA TYR A 272 3.56 -6.10 -7.56
C TYR A 272 3.55 -4.76 -8.30
N ALA A 273 4.66 -4.35 -8.88
CA ALA A 273 4.74 -3.14 -9.69
C ALA A 273 3.77 -3.16 -10.89
N LYS A 274 3.57 -4.34 -11.53
CA LYS A 274 2.56 -4.52 -12.59
C LYS A 274 1.15 -4.27 -12.06
N ARG A 275 0.79 -4.84 -10.89
CA ARG A 275 -0.52 -4.62 -10.26
C ARG A 275 -0.75 -3.15 -9.92
N GLN A 276 0.25 -2.48 -9.35
CA GLN A 276 0.19 -1.05 -9.06
C GLN A 276 -0.07 -0.21 -10.33
N ARG A 277 0.70 -0.43 -11.40
CA ARG A 277 0.53 0.28 -12.68
C ARG A 277 -0.87 0.07 -13.28
N THR A 278 -1.39 -1.16 -13.25
CA THR A 278 -2.74 -1.47 -13.73
C THR A 278 -3.80 -0.72 -12.91
N TRP A 279 -3.64 -0.71 -11.60
CA TRP A 279 -4.55 -0.02 -10.69
C TRP A 279 -4.53 1.50 -10.92
N PHE A 280 -3.35 2.12 -10.96
CA PHE A 280 -3.19 3.55 -11.17
C PHE A 280 -3.77 4.00 -12.51
N ARG A 281 -3.50 3.27 -13.58
CA ARG A 281 -4.08 3.55 -14.90
C ARG A 281 -5.61 3.54 -14.90
N SER A 282 -6.21 2.65 -14.13
CA SER A 282 -7.67 2.54 -14.00
C SER A 282 -8.27 3.67 -13.16
N LYS A 283 -7.65 3.99 -12.01
CA LYS A 283 -8.27 4.79 -10.94
C LYS A 283 -7.72 6.22 -10.81
N MET A 284 -6.54 6.53 -11.35
CA MET A 284 -5.88 7.82 -11.16
C MET A 284 -5.77 8.63 -12.46
N ARG A 285 -6.79 8.59 -13.32
CA ARG A 285 -6.79 9.29 -14.61
C ARG A 285 -6.78 10.82 -14.47
N ALA A 286 -7.32 11.33 -13.38
CA ALA A 286 -7.35 12.77 -13.08
C ALA A 286 -6.06 13.29 -12.43
N TRP A 287 -5.10 12.41 -12.15
CA TRP A 287 -3.82 12.77 -11.54
C TRP A 287 -2.85 13.29 -12.62
N ARG A 288 -2.02 14.25 -12.23
CA ARG A 288 -0.95 14.73 -13.09
C ARG A 288 0.11 13.64 -13.26
N SER A 289 0.19 13.06 -14.45
CA SER A 289 1.23 12.09 -14.77
C SER A 289 2.58 12.74 -15.01
N ILE A 290 3.64 12.18 -14.42
CA ILE A 290 5.03 12.59 -14.60
C ILE A 290 5.84 11.36 -14.95
N LEU A 291 6.57 11.44 -16.04
CA LEU A 291 7.58 10.45 -16.40
C LEU A 291 8.93 10.89 -15.80
N LEU A 292 9.45 10.12 -14.87
CA LEU A 292 10.82 10.33 -14.40
C LEU A 292 11.79 9.56 -15.30
N PRO A 293 12.93 10.19 -15.62
CA PRO A 293 13.92 9.61 -16.51
C PRO A 293 14.62 8.35 -15.92
#